data_f57242c2fff55bd02874232099c82492
#
_entry.id   f57242c2fff55bd02874232099c82492
#
_cell.length_a   1.000
_cell.length_b   1.000
_cell.length_c   1.000
_cell.angle_alpha   90.00
_cell.angle_beta   90.00
_cell.angle_gamma   90.00
#
_symmetry.space_group_name_H-M   'P 1'
#
loop_
_entity.id
_entity.type
_entity.pdbx_description
1 polymer ?
#
loop_
_entity_poly.entity_id
_entity_poly.type
_entity_poly.pdbx_seq_one_letter_code
_entity_poly.pdbx_strand_id
1 'polypeptide(L)'
;MHHEPATWRRVLDLLAPCEPVVVYLFGSRAHGRSRQDSDMDLAVLPGRSLQPMAWFDLQGRLGEELGVDVDLVNLAEASAVLRKEILAGGKVVWARDLQQRAEWEMYALSDYARLNEERAPVLAALGQPLAGHAR
;
A
#
# COMPACT_ATOMS: atom_id res chain seq x y z
N MET A 1 0.00 -10.51 -14.53
CA MET A 1 0.83 -11.46 -13.80
C MET A 1 0.05 -12.11 -12.69
N HIS A 2 0.21 -13.39 -12.57
CA HIS A 2 -0.51 -14.15 -11.56
C HIS A 2 0.42 -14.64 -10.48
N HIS A 3 -0.01 -14.49 -9.25
CA HIS A 3 0.70 -15.06 -8.13
C HIS A 3 -0.06 -16.30 -7.68
N GLU A 4 0.67 -17.35 -7.44
CA GLU A 4 0.09 -18.59 -6.96
C GLU A 4 -0.64 -18.35 -5.65
N PRO A 5 -1.83 -18.94 -5.47
CA PRO A 5 -2.51 -18.82 -4.18
C PRO A 5 -1.64 -19.28 -3.00
N ALA A 6 -0.77 -20.27 -3.23
CA ALA A 6 0.13 -20.74 -2.19
C ALA A 6 1.12 -19.65 -1.78
N THR A 7 1.59 -18.83 -2.74
CA THR A 7 2.50 -17.73 -2.45
C THR A 7 1.83 -16.71 -1.54
N TRP A 8 0.59 -16.33 -1.87
CA TRP A 8 -0.11 -15.34 -1.05
C TRP A 8 -0.46 -15.90 0.32
N ARG A 9 -0.73 -17.20 0.41
CA ARG A 9 -0.96 -17.80 1.72
C ARG A 9 0.27 -17.68 2.61
N ARG A 10 1.46 -17.90 2.05
CA ARG A 10 2.67 -17.75 2.84
C ARG A 10 2.92 -16.31 3.24
N VAL A 11 2.62 -15.37 2.33
CA VAL A 11 2.72 -13.95 2.67
C VAL A 11 1.81 -13.62 3.84
N LEU A 12 0.56 -14.09 3.79
CA LEU A 12 -0.39 -13.81 4.86
C LEU A 12 0.02 -14.46 6.18
N ASP A 13 0.59 -15.66 6.12
CA ASP A 13 1.09 -16.31 7.33
C ASP A 13 2.19 -15.47 7.97
N LEU A 14 3.09 -14.92 7.18
CA LEU A 14 4.16 -14.06 7.70
C LEU A 14 3.61 -12.74 8.24
N LEU A 15 2.54 -12.22 7.66
CA LEU A 15 1.92 -10.98 8.09
C LEU A 15 0.99 -11.16 9.29
N ALA A 16 0.72 -12.40 9.70
CA ALA A 16 -0.23 -12.66 10.79
C ALA A 16 -0.01 -11.83 12.04
N PRO A 17 1.23 -11.54 12.49
CA PRO A 17 1.41 -10.72 13.69
C PRO A 17 0.77 -9.34 13.63
N CYS A 18 0.60 -8.76 12.45
CA CYS A 18 -0.04 -7.46 12.33
C CYS A 18 -1.54 -7.55 12.06
N GLU A 19 -2.08 -8.78 11.96
CA GLU A 19 -3.50 -9.01 11.73
C GLU A 19 -3.99 -8.18 10.54
N PRO A 20 -3.51 -8.49 9.33
CA PRO A 20 -3.78 -7.63 8.18
C PRO A 20 -5.26 -7.50 7.87
N VAL A 21 -5.67 -6.31 7.46
CA VAL A 21 -7.02 -6.01 7.04
C VAL A 21 -7.11 -6.06 5.51
N VAL A 22 -6.14 -5.48 4.84
CA VAL A 22 -6.07 -5.51 3.37
C VAL A 22 -4.61 -5.45 2.96
N VAL A 23 -4.28 -6.13 1.87
CA VAL A 23 -2.93 -6.16 1.31
C VAL A 23 -3.01 -5.79 -0.16
N TYR A 24 -2.17 -4.85 -0.57
CA TYR A 24 -2.07 -4.38 -1.95
C TYR A 24 -0.72 -4.70 -2.53
N LEU A 25 -0.69 -5.03 -3.81
CA LEU A 25 0.53 -5.07 -4.60
C LEU A 25 0.56 -3.80 -5.43
N PHE A 26 1.65 -3.04 -5.35
CA PHE A 26 1.73 -1.79 -6.10
C PHE A 26 3.10 -1.69 -6.78
N GLY A 27 3.35 -0.56 -7.44
CA GLY A 27 4.59 -0.41 -8.18
C GLY A 27 4.56 -1.18 -9.50
N SER A 28 5.73 -1.49 -10.04
CA SER A 28 5.83 -2.07 -11.36
C SER A 28 5.19 -3.45 -11.45
N ARG A 29 5.24 -4.25 -10.39
CA ARG A 29 4.65 -5.60 -10.43
C ARG A 29 3.14 -5.56 -10.51
N ALA A 30 2.51 -4.53 -9.97
CA ALA A 30 1.06 -4.40 -10.06
C ALA A 30 0.59 -4.23 -11.51
N HIS A 31 1.46 -3.70 -12.36
CA HIS A 31 1.14 -3.45 -13.76
C HIS A 31 1.76 -4.47 -14.71
N GLY A 32 2.36 -5.53 -14.18
CA GLY A 32 2.92 -6.57 -15.02
C GLY A 32 4.14 -6.16 -15.80
N ARG A 33 4.78 -5.05 -15.42
CA ARG A 33 5.94 -4.53 -16.13
C ARG A 33 7.25 -4.85 -15.45
N SER A 34 7.20 -5.60 -14.37
CA SER A 34 8.38 -5.90 -13.60
C SER A 34 9.20 -6.99 -14.29
N ARG A 35 10.51 -6.92 -14.07
CA ARG A 35 11.37 -8.03 -14.38
C ARG A 35 11.33 -9.01 -13.23
N GLN A 36 11.85 -10.20 -13.49
CA GLN A 36 11.86 -11.25 -12.48
C GLN A 36 12.62 -10.85 -11.22
N ASP A 37 13.65 -10.03 -11.38
CA ASP A 37 14.51 -9.60 -10.28
C ASP A 37 14.11 -8.23 -9.72
N SER A 38 12.96 -7.69 -10.13
CA SER A 38 12.48 -6.42 -9.62
C SER A 38 12.00 -6.55 -8.20
N ASP A 39 12.10 -5.45 -7.44
CA ASP A 39 11.56 -5.38 -6.10
C ASP A 39 10.05 -5.61 -6.12
N MET A 40 9.54 -6.12 -5.03
CA MET A 40 8.09 -6.27 -4.86
C MET A 40 7.62 -5.25 -3.84
N ASP A 41 6.66 -4.44 -4.23
CA ASP A 41 6.11 -3.40 -3.36
C ASP A 41 4.77 -3.85 -2.82
N LEU A 42 4.71 -4.09 -1.52
CA LEU A 42 3.50 -4.51 -0.82
C LEU A 42 3.09 -3.44 0.17
N ALA A 43 1.78 -3.20 0.25
CA ALA A 43 1.23 -2.27 1.23
C ALA A 43 0.19 -3.02 2.04
N VAL A 44 0.27 -2.87 3.36
CA VAL A 44 -0.59 -3.60 4.27
C VAL A 44 -1.28 -2.63 5.21
N LEU A 45 -2.59 -2.74 5.34
CA LEU A 45 -3.31 -2.06 6.41
C LEU A 45 -3.36 -3.02 7.58
N PRO A 46 -2.60 -2.76 8.66
CA PRO A 46 -2.61 -3.67 9.80
C PRO A 46 -3.84 -3.47 10.66
N GLY A 47 -4.32 -4.55 11.25
CA GLY A 47 -5.35 -4.48 12.27
C GLY A 47 -4.75 -4.35 13.65
N ARG A 48 -3.43 -4.50 13.77
CA ARG A 48 -2.72 -4.42 15.04
C ARG A 48 -1.42 -3.68 14.83
N SER A 49 -1.09 -2.79 15.75
CA SER A 49 0.15 -2.03 15.71
C SER A 49 1.35 -2.91 16.01
N LEU A 50 2.44 -2.69 15.29
CA LEU A 50 3.71 -3.35 15.57
C LEU A 50 4.79 -2.30 15.73
N GLN A 51 5.82 -2.64 16.51
CA GLN A 51 6.99 -1.79 16.64
C GLN A 51 7.72 -1.68 15.29
N PRO A 52 8.42 -0.57 15.04
CA PRO A 52 9.13 -0.40 13.76
C PRO A 52 10.09 -1.54 13.45
N MET A 53 10.76 -2.08 14.46
CA MET A 53 11.68 -3.18 14.24
C MET A 53 10.96 -4.43 13.77
N ALA A 54 9.75 -4.67 14.26
CA ALA A 54 8.95 -5.79 13.82
C ALA A 54 8.56 -5.65 12.36
N TRP A 55 8.24 -4.45 11.90
CA TRP A 55 7.99 -4.20 10.49
C TRP A 55 9.20 -4.48 9.62
N PHE A 56 10.35 -4.05 10.10
CA PHE A 56 11.61 -4.29 9.38
C PHE A 56 11.89 -5.79 9.28
N ASP A 57 11.67 -6.53 10.37
CA ASP A 57 11.83 -7.98 10.36
C ASP A 57 10.88 -8.66 9.41
N LEU A 58 9.61 -8.21 9.38
CA LEU A 58 8.63 -8.77 8.44
C LEU A 58 9.07 -8.56 7.01
N GLN A 59 9.55 -7.37 6.70
CA GLN A 59 10.01 -7.07 5.35
C GLN A 59 11.13 -8.02 4.94
N GLY A 60 12.09 -8.25 5.83
CA GLY A 60 13.19 -9.17 5.56
C GLY A 60 12.73 -10.60 5.37
N ARG A 61 11.79 -11.06 6.19
CA ARG A 61 11.27 -12.43 6.07
C ARG A 61 10.50 -12.61 4.78
N LEU A 62 9.72 -11.60 4.39
CA LEU A 62 9.00 -11.67 3.12
C LEU A 62 9.97 -11.76 1.95
N GLY A 63 11.04 -10.97 2.01
CA GLY A 63 12.05 -11.02 0.95
C GLY A 63 12.69 -12.39 0.84
N GLU A 64 13.02 -12.98 1.99
CA GLU A 64 13.61 -14.32 2.01
C GLU A 64 12.65 -15.36 1.45
N GLU A 65 11.38 -15.28 1.86
CA GLU A 65 10.39 -16.25 1.42
C GLU A 65 10.10 -16.14 -0.07
N LEU A 66 10.06 -14.91 -0.59
CA LEU A 66 9.70 -14.68 -1.99
C LEU A 66 10.90 -14.65 -2.93
N GLY A 67 12.11 -14.59 -2.39
CA GLY A 67 13.31 -14.59 -3.21
C GLY A 67 13.56 -13.29 -3.95
N VAL A 68 12.95 -12.19 -3.52
CA VAL A 68 13.16 -10.86 -4.10
C VAL A 68 13.18 -9.86 -2.97
N ASP A 69 13.69 -8.67 -3.23
CA ASP A 69 13.61 -7.61 -2.24
C ASP A 69 12.17 -7.14 -2.13
N VAL A 70 11.69 -7.01 -0.91
CA VAL A 70 10.33 -6.57 -0.64
C VAL A 70 10.38 -5.22 0.05
N ASP A 71 9.58 -4.27 -0.44
CA ASP A 71 9.34 -3.00 0.22
C ASP A 71 7.95 -3.08 0.84
N LEU A 72 7.89 -3.06 2.16
CA LEU A 72 6.64 -3.26 2.89
C LEU A 72 6.19 -1.94 3.49
N VAL A 73 5.08 -1.41 3.00
CA VAL A 73 4.52 -0.14 3.45
C VAL A 73 3.41 -0.41 4.46
N ASN A 74 3.50 0.29 5.60
CA ASN A 74 2.45 0.27 6.62
C ASN A 74 1.44 1.36 6.29
N LEU A 75 0.25 0.95 5.83
CA LEU A 75 -0.77 1.91 5.40
C LEU A 75 -1.36 2.71 6.55
N ALA A 76 -1.24 2.23 7.77
CA ALA A 76 -1.72 2.98 8.93
C ALA A 76 -0.88 4.24 9.16
N GLU A 77 0.39 4.22 8.76
CA GLU A 77 1.31 5.34 8.98
C GLU A 77 1.69 6.07 7.70
N ALA A 78 1.23 5.59 6.55
CA ALA A 78 1.56 6.22 5.28
C ALA A 78 0.85 7.56 5.17
N SER A 79 1.45 8.47 4.38
CA SER A 79 0.84 9.77 4.14
C SER A 79 -0.43 9.63 3.31
N ALA A 80 -1.29 10.65 3.36
CA ALA A 80 -2.51 10.66 2.56
C ALA A 80 -2.18 10.54 1.06
N VAL A 81 -1.07 11.17 0.64
CA VAL A 81 -0.66 11.13 -0.76
C VAL A 81 -0.25 9.71 -1.16
N LEU A 82 0.55 9.05 -0.33
CA LEU A 82 1.00 7.69 -0.64
C LEU A 82 -0.16 6.72 -0.64
N ARG A 83 -1.08 6.85 0.33
CA ARG A 83 -2.29 6.02 0.36
C ARG A 83 -3.08 6.16 -0.94
N LYS A 84 -3.28 7.38 -1.38
CA LYS A 84 -4.02 7.64 -2.61
C LYS A 84 -3.31 7.04 -3.83
N GLU A 85 -1.99 7.14 -3.88
CA GLU A 85 -1.23 6.58 -5.00
C GLU A 85 -1.37 5.06 -5.04
N ILE A 86 -1.31 4.42 -3.89
CA ILE A 86 -1.46 2.97 -3.82
C ILE A 86 -2.87 2.55 -4.24
N LEU A 87 -3.89 3.29 -3.78
CA LEU A 87 -5.28 2.97 -4.15
C LEU A 87 -5.53 3.17 -5.64
N ALA A 88 -4.89 4.18 -6.23
CA ALA A 88 -5.12 4.48 -7.65
C ALA A 88 -4.43 3.47 -8.56
N GLY A 89 -3.23 3.03 -8.22
CA GLY A 89 -2.42 2.21 -9.11
C GLY A 89 -2.17 0.79 -8.64
N GLY A 90 -2.50 0.48 -7.41
CA GLY A 90 -2.23 -0.86 -6.88
C GLY A 90 -3.36 -1.84 -7.11
N LYS A 91 -3.10 -3.08 -6.77
CA LYS A 91 -4.09 -4.15 -6.88
C LYS A 91 -4.27 -4.78 -5.52
N VAL A 92 -5.53 -5.03 -5.14
CA VAL A 92 -5.82 -5.76 -3.91
C VAL A 92 -5.49 -7.22 -4.14
N VAL A 93 -4.60 -7.76 -3.32
CA VAL A 93 -4.27 -9.18 -3.42
C VAL A 93 -4.98 -9.97 -2.32
N TRP A 94 -5.45 -9.30 -1.27
CA TRP A 94 -6.20 -9.96 -0.21
C TRP A 94 -6.91 -8.91 0.64
N ALA A 95 -8.10 -9.23 1.12
CA ALA A 95 -8.85 -8.40 2.06
C ALA A 95 -9.54 -9.33 3.05
N ARG A 96 -9.45 -8.98 4.33
CA ARG A 96 -10.09 -9.78 5.37
C ARG A 96 -11.61 -9.71 5.28
N ASP A 97 -12.12 -8.53 4.96
CA ASP A 97 -13.56 -8.24 4.94
C ASP A 97 -13.76 -7.15 3.90
N LEU A 98 -14.63 -7.41 2.92
CA LEU A 98 -14.87 -6.47 1.84
C LEU A 98 -15.42 -5.14 2.34
N GLN A 99 -16.28 -5.19 3.36
CA GLN A 99 -16.84 -3.95 3.91
C GLN A 99 -15.77 -3.12 4.62
N GLN A 100 -14.92 -3.76 5.40
CA GLN A 100 -13.82 -3.05 6.05
C GLN A 100 -12.89 -2.41 5.03
N ARG A 101 -12.61 -3.13 3.96
CA ARG A 101 -11.77 -2.58 2.89
C ARG A 101 -12.42 -1.34 2.27
N ALA A 102 -13.70 -1.45 1.93
CA ALA A 102 -14.41 -0.35 1.29
C ALA A 102 -14.44 0.88 2.18
N GLU A 103 -14.71 0.69 3.47
CA GLU A 103 -14.75 1.79 4.41
C GLU A 103 -13.41 2.47 4.55
N TRP A 104 -12.35 1.68 4.63
CA TRP A 104 -11.02 2.25 4.75
C TRP A 104 -10.61 3.01 3.48
N GLU A 105 -10.93 2.46 2.31
CA GLU A 105 -10.60 3.12 1.05
C GLU A 105 -11.33 4.44 0.91
N MET A 106 -12.60 4.48 1.30
CA MET A 106 -13.35 5.74 1.28
C MET A 106 -12.73 6.76 2.23
N TYR A 107 -12.34 6.31 3.41
CA TYR A 107 -11.68 7.19 4.37
C TYR A 107 -10.38 7.76 3.81
N ALA A 108 -9.55 6.90 3.22
CA ALA A 108 -8.26 7.32 2.69
C ALA A 108 -8.42 8.32 1.55
N LEU A 109 -9.40 8.09 0.67
CA LEU A 109 -9.65 9.01 -0.44
C LEU A 109 -10.24 10.32 0.05
N SER A 110 -11.10 10.29 1.05
CA SER A 110 -11.64 11.50 1.64
C SER A 110 -10.57 12.33 2.33
N ASP A 111 -9.65 11.65 3.00
CA ASP A 111 -8.54 12.31 3.66
C ASP A 111 -7.64 13.02 2.64
N TYR A 112 -7.40 12.38 1.51
CA TYR A 112 -6.62 12.98 0.44
C TYR A 112 -7.34 14.20 -0.16
N ALA A 113 -8.65 14.09 -0.39
CA ALA A 113 -9.41 15.19 -0.94
C ALA A 113 -9.39 16.39 -0.01
N ARG A 114 -9.52 16.16 1.30
CA ARG A 114 -9.46 17.24 2.28
C ARG A 114 -8.08 17.89 2.27
N LEU A 115 -7.03 17.11 2.18
CA LEU A 115 -5.67 17.64 2.12
C LEU A 115 -5.49 18.54 0.89
N ASN A 116 -6.03 18.13 -0.25
CA ASN A 116 -5.97 18.94 -1.47
C ASN A 116 -6.70 20.26 -1.29
N GLU A 117 -7.87 20.25 -0.66
CA GLU A 117 -8.60 21.49 -0.41
C GLU A 117 -7.82 22.43 0.48
N GLU A 118 -7.18 21.90 1.51
CA GLU A 118 -6.39 22.71 2.43
C GLU A 118 -5.16 23.31 1.77
N ARG A 119 -4.57 22.59 0.83
CA ARG A 119 -3.35 23.06 0.16
C ARG A 119 -3.60 23.93 -1.05
N ALA A 120 -4.80 23.88 -1.63
CA ALA A 120 -5.08 24.56 -2.89
C ALA A 120 -4.75 26.05 -2.88
N PRO A 121 -5.14 26.84 -1.85
CA PRO A 121 -4.82 28.26 -1.85
C PRO A 121 -3.32 28.52 -1.81
N VAL A 122 -2.58 27.73 -1.06
CA VAL A 122 -1.12 27.89 -0.97
C VAL A 122 -0.46 27.55 -2.29
N LEU A 123 -0.87 26.46 -2.91
CA LEU A 123 -0.30 26.04 -4.19
C LEU A 123 -0.60 27.08 -5.28
N ALA A 124 -1.81 27.62 -5.31
CA ALA A 124 -2.18 28.65 -6.27
C ALA A 124 -1.34 29.90 -6.07
N ALA A 125 -1.09 30.30 -4.82
CA ALA A 125 -0.28 31.46 -4.52
C ALA A 125 1.17 31.29 -4.96
N LEU A 126 1.65 30.05 -5.01
CA LEU A 126 3.00 29.74 -5.45
C LEU A 126 3.10 29.49 -6.95
N GLY A 127 1.98 29.62 -7.67
CA GLY A 127 1.99 29.33 -9.11
C GLY A 127 2.01 27.88 -9.45
N GLN A 128 1.67 27.01 -8.49
CA GLN A 128 1.68 25.58 -8.70
C GLN A 128 0.32 25.10 -9.19
N PRO A 129 0.29 24.05 -10.02
CA PRO A 129 -0.98 23.45 -10.38
C PRO A 129 -1.61 22.78 -9.16
N LEU A 130 -2.94 22.70 -9.17
CA LEU A 130 -3.63 22.00 -8.11
C LEU A 130 -3.31 20.51 -8.16
N ALA A 131 -3.16 19.91 -7.00
CA ALA A 131 -2.90 18.49 -6.91
C ALA A 131 -4.06 17.72 -7.53
N GLY A 132 -3.75 16.69 -8.30
CA GLY A 132 -4.78 15.88 -8.92
C GLY A 132 -5.22 16.37 -10.30
N HIS A 133 -4.75 17.51 -10.73
CA HIS A 133 -5.11 18.08 -12.03
C HIS A 133 -4.22 17.60 -13.15
N ALA A 134 -3.07 17.16 -12.83
CA ALA A 134 -2.10 16.80 -13.83
C ALA A 134 -2.42 15.41 -14.32
N ARG A 135 -2.85 15.17 -15.37
CA ARG A 135 -3.07 13.86 -15.98
C ARG A 135 -4.22 13.84 -16.85
#